data_ec0b7776bcf18932c3f24ebd6e9ea8ad
#
_entry.id   ec0b7776bcf18932c3f24ebd6e9ea8ad
#
_cell.length_a   1.000
_cell.length_b   1.000
_cell.length_c   1.000
_cell.angle_alpha   90.00
_cell.angle_beta   90.00
_cell.angle_gamma   90.00
#
_symmetry.space_group_name_H-M   'P 1'
#
loop_
_entity.id
_entity.type
_entity.pdbx_description
1 polymer ?
#
loop_
_entity_poly.entity_id
_entity_poly.type
_entity_poly.pdbx_seq_one_letter_code
_entity_poly.pdbx_strand_id
1 'polypeptide(L)'
;MKLYYNAAGQELEYTKEKLEKILASEDADAFAGVYVMDEPNKDQLDGLATLTKGIRDFLKEKGREDIPVFSNLLPTYAGTAATGDYLTYIRDYAQKTKPSYLLFDYYPYGKGGENLNGMMGDLAAFRKVANETGIPMFPYVQSSGSNTMAEPTENQLLANAHINLAFGSKGILYFLLCEHYEGWEYTNILKADGKTTRQYTRVQSVNKKLQGMQGVFLSYENQGMMVFGNDKAKANITKYGDELVLESYAGLKDAAVSKGNGVLIGCFRNQDGQEALYVVNCDTKRNTSVTLTFDHAVEAALWGYEGLEDLLEGETLTLPLDRGQGVFLVLQKDAGN
;
A
#
# COMPACT_ATOMS: atom_id res chain seq x y z
N MET A 1 4.61 12.33 -17.05
CA MET A 1 5.21 11.23 -16.25
C MET A 1 6.05 11.87 -15.16
N LYS A 2 6.02 11.33 -13.93
CA LYS A 2 6.87 11.80 -12.82
C LYS A 2 7.99 10.77 -12.60
N LEU A 3 9.21 11.23 -12.31
CA LEU A 3 10.40 10.41 -12.19
C LEU A 3 11.08 10.62 -10.84
N TYR A 4 11.60 9.53 -10.26
CA TYR A 4 12.42 9.56 -9.05
C TYR A 4 13.90 9.39 -9.40
N TYR A 5 14.77 10.15 -8.72
CA TYR A 5 16.20 9.92 -8.80
C TYR A 5 16.61 8.82 -7.82
N ASN A 6 17.28 7.79 -8.33
CA ASN A 6 17.81 6.71 -7.51
C ASN A 6 19.24 7.02 -7.07
N ALA A 7 19.42 7.30 -5.77
CA ALA A 7 20.70 7.60 -5.14
C ALA A 7 21.34 6.36 -4.44
N ALA A 8 20.73 5.18 -4.56
CA ALA A 8 21.20 3.98 -3.89
C ALA A 8 22.66 3.66 -4.27
N GLY A 9 23.50 3.44 -3.24
CA GLY A 9 24.92 3.15 -3.40
C GLY A 9 25.78 4.35 -3.80
N GLN A 10 25.24 5.59 -3.81
CA GLN A 10 25.98 6.80 -4.18
C GLN A 10 26.41 7.60 -2.96
N GLU A 11 27.53 8.32 -3.10
CA GLU A 11 28.00 9.28 -2.10
C GLU A 11 27.18 10.58 -2.13
N LEU A 12 27.12 11.28 -1.00
CA LEU A 12 26.33 12.50 -0.86
C LEU A 12 26.71 13.58 -1.88
N GLU A 13 28.01 13.85 -2.07
CA GLU A 13 28.46 14.93 -2.97
C GLU A 13 28.15 14.61 -4.44
N TYR A 14 28.31 13.35 -4.85
CA TYR A 14 27.88 12.92 -6.18
C TYR A 14 26.35 13.05 -6.37
N THR A 15 25.59 12.66 -5.35
CA THR A 15 24.13 12.81 -5.35
C THR A 15 23.72 14.27 -5.50
N LYS A 16 24.32 15.19 -4.75
CA LYS A 16 24.08 16.64 -4.86
C LYS A 16 24.36 17.17 -6.25
N GLU A 17 25.49 16.78 -6.86
CA GLU A 17 25.84 17.18 -8.23
C GLU A 17 24.78 16.74 -9.24
N LYS A 18 24.27 15.51 -9.12
CA LYS A 18 23.20 15.01 -9.98
C LYS A 18 21.88 15.73 -9.77
N LEU A 19 21.50 15.95 -8.51
CA LEU A 19 20.28 16.68 -8.16
C LEU A 19 20.33 18.13 -8.68
N GLU A 20 21.48 18.79 -8.60
CA GLU A 20 21.64 20.14 -9.15
C GLU A 20 21.39 20.19 -10.67
N LYS A 21 21.92 19.19 -11.42
CA LYS A 21 21.67 19.06 -12.86
C LYS A 21 20.19 18.81 -13.18
N ILE A 22 19.53 17.93 -12.38
CA ILE A 22 18.10 17.64 -12.55
C ILE A 22 17.27 18.91 -12.29
N LEU A 23 17.54 19.62 -11.20
CA LEU A 23 16.80 20.83 -10.83
C LEU A 23 17.02 22.01 -11.82
N ALA A 24 18.13 22.02 -12.53
CA ALA A 24 18.43 23.01 -13.57
C ALA A 24 17.94 22.60 -14.97
N SER A 25 17.39 21.40 -15.14
CA SER A 25 16.93 20.91 -16.44
C SER A 25 15.56 21.46 -16.82
N GLU A 26 15.23 21.43 -18.12
CA GLU A 26 13.88 21.77 -18.63
C GLU A 26 12.80 20.81 -18.10
N ASP A 27 13.19 19.59 -17.69
CA ASP A 27 12.30 18.56 -17.15
C ASP A 27 12.21 18.57 -15.62
N ALA A 28 12.69 19.60 -14.92
CA ALA A 28 12.68 19.69 -13.46
C ALA A 28 11.29 19.45 -12.84
N ASP A 29 10.22 19.84 -13.54
CA ASP A 29 8.83 19.61 -13.12
C ASP A 29 8.41 18.13 -13.15
N ALA A 30 9.11 17.28 -13.90
CA ALA A 30 8.89 15.85 -13.89
C ALA A 30 9.55 15.14 -12.69
N PHE A 31 10.47 15.82 -11.99
CA PHE A 31 11.17 15.29 -10.84
C PHE A 31 10.22 15.15 -9.64
N ALA A 32 10.05 13.93 -9.12
CA ALA A 32 9.04 13.60 -8.13
C ALA A 32 9.63 13.14 -6.78
N GLY A 33 10.95 12.95 -6.66
CA GLY A 33 11.55 12.55 -5.40
C GLY A 33 12.92 11.89 -5.52
N VAL A 34 13.53 11.66 -4.37
CA VAL A 34 14.83 10.98 -4.22
C VAL A 34 14.63 9.67 -3.49
N TYR A 35 14.96 8.58 -4.16
CA TYR A 35 15.07 7.23 -3.61
C TYR A 35 16.50 7.03 -3.11
N VAL A 36 16.69 6.96 -1.79
CA VAL A 36 18.03 7.07 -1.18
C VAL A 36 18.75 5.74 -1.09
N MET A 37 18.05 4.68 -0.67
CA MET A 37 18.61 3.35 -0.50
C MET A 37 17.54 2.30 -0.66
N ASP A 38 17.92 1.17 -1.25
CA ASP A 38 17.09 -0.02 -1.35
C ASP A 38 17.43 -0.98 -0.22
N GLU A 39 16.43 -1.45 0.47
CA GLU A 39 16.48 -2.50 1.48
C GLU A 39 17.64 -2.37 2.51
N PRO A 40 17.80 -1.20 3.19
CA PRO A 40 18.83 -1.07 4.21
C PRO A 40 18.57 -2.07 5.35
N ASN A 41 19.61 -2.79 5.79
CA ASN A 41 19.51 -3.56 7.02
C ASN A 41 19.58 -2.63 8.26
N LYS A 42 19.28 -3.17 9.45
CA LYS A 42 19.25 -2.39 10.70
C LYS A 42 20.55 -1.66 11.01
N ASP A 43 21.71 -2.23 10.62
CA ASP A 43 23.03 -1.67 10.91
C ASP A 43 23.41 -0.53 9.95
N GLN A 44 22.69 -0.37 8.85
CA GLN A 44 22.87 0.69 7.85
C GLN A 44 22.04 1.95 8.15
N LEU A 45 21.09 1.90 9.10
CA LEU A 45 20.14 3.00 9.36
C LEU A 45 20.82 4.32 9.78
N ASP A 46 21.93 4.28 10.51
CA ASP A 46 22.63 5.51 10.92
C ASP A 46 23.33 6.19 9.73
N GLY A 47 23.95 5.41 8.85
CA GLY A 47 24.53 5.91 7.60
C GLY A 47 23.47 6.48 6.68
N LEU A 48 22.35 5.76 6.55
CA LEU A 48 21.18 6.20 5.78
C LEU A 48 20.61 7.52 6.30
N ALA A 49 20.52 7.68 7.63
CA ALA A 49 20.04 8.92 8.24
C ALA A 49 20.94 10.10 7.90
N THR A 50 22.26 9.90 7.94
CA THR A 50 23.25 10.92 7.58
C THR A 50 23.10 11.34 6.12
N LEU A 51 23.00 10.37 5.20
CA LEU A 51 22.83 10.61 3.77
C LEU A 51 21.50 11.34 3.47
N THR A 52 20.41 10.84 4.06
CA THR A 52 19.06 11.42 3.90
C THR A 52 19.03 12.88 4.39
N LYS A 53 19.64 13.16 5.55
CA LYS A 53 19.76 14.53 6.06
C LYS A 53 20.52 15.43 5.12
N GLY A 54 21.68 14.99 4.61
CA GLY A 54 22.49 15.77 3.67
C GLY A 54 21.75 16.09 2.36
N ILE A 55 20.97 15.14 1.84
CA ILE A 55 20.12 15.37 0.66
C ILE A 55 19.04 16.41 0.95
N ARG A 56 18.36 16.31 2.09
CA ARG A 56 17.31 17.28 2.47
C ARG A 56 17.87 18.68 2.71
N ASP A 57 19.01 18.79 3.38
CA ASP A 57 19.65 20.07 3.59
C ASP A 57 19.98 20.73 2.24
N PHE A 58 20.50 19.97 1.28
CA PHE A 58 20.73 20.44 -0.08
C PHE A 58 19.45 20.89 -0.80
N LEU A 59 18.38 20.07 -0.75
CA LEU A 59 17.09 20.44 -1.36
C LEU A 59 16.52 21.71 -0.74
N LYS A 60 16.64 21.87 0.57
CA LYS A 60 16.25 23.09 1.30
C LYS A 60 17.03 24.31 0.84
N GLU A 61 18.35 24.22 0.68
CA GLU A 61 19.20 25.29 0.14
C GLU A 61 18.77 25.70 -1.27
N LYS A 62 18.22 24.77 -2.05
CA LYS A 62 17.67 25.03 -3.39
C LYS A 62 16.20 25.47 -3.40
N GLY A 63 15.56 25.63 -2.21
CA GLY A 63 14.15 26.00 -2.09
C GLY A 63 13.18 24.90 -2.56
N ARG A 64 13.60 23.62 -2.48
CA ARG A 64 12.87 22.46 -2.96
C ARG A 64 12.58 21.45 -1.84
N GLU A 65 12.13 21.94 -0.68
CA GLU A 65 11.67 21.11 0.45
C GLU A 65 10.43 20.28 0.12
N ASP A 66 9.73 20.63 -0.96
CA ASP A 66 8.59 19.91 -1.52
C ASP A 66 8.94 18.52 -2.08
N ILE A 67 10.21 18.29 -2.41
CA ILE A 67 10.67 17.05 -3.04
C ILE A 67 10.76 15.92 -1.99
N PRO A 68 10.01 14.81 -2.16
CA PRO A 68 10.05 13.68 -1.25
C PRO A 68 11.41 12.99 -1.24
N VAL A 69 11.85 12.57 -0.03
CA VAL A 69 13.08 11.78 0.17
C VAL A 69 12.71 10.54 0.98
N PHE A 70 12.99 9.34 0.45
CA PHE A 70 12.54 8.08 1.01
C PHE A 70 13.45 6.91 0.62
N SER A 71 13.27 5.77 1.30
CA SER A 71 13.94 4.49 1.00
C SER A 71 12.93 3.36 1.08
N ASN A 72 13.19 2.26 0.37
CA ASN A 72 12.44 1.03 0.48
C ASN A 72 12.99 0.19 1.65
N LEU A 73 12.13 -0.36 2.49
CA LEU A 73 12.52 -1.19 3.62
C LEU A 73 12.33 -2.68 3.34
N LEU A 74 13.16 -3.50 3.98
CA LEU A 74 13.07 -4.95 3.93
C LEU A 74 11.73 -5.46 4.48
N PRO A 75 11.14 -6.51 3.87
CA PRO A 75 10.02 -7.25 4.44
C PRO A 75 10.48 -8.25 5.52
N THR A 76 9.52 -8.78 6.30
CA THR A 76 9.82 -9.75 7.37
C THR A 76 10.52 -11.01 6.88
N TYR A 77 10.30 -11.45 5.63
CA TYR A 77 10.96 -12.64 5.10
C TYR A 77 12.47 -12.47 4.83
N ALA A 78 13.00 -11.24 4.87
CA ALA A 78 14.45 -11.01 4.87
C ALA A 78 15.13 -11.54 6.15
N GLY A 79 14.36 -11.82 7.20
CA GLY A 79 14.80 -12.47 8.42
C GLY A 79 15.38 -11.52 9.47
N THR A 80 15.40 -11.98 10.72
CA THR A 80 15.82 -11.20 11.88
C THR A 80 17.30 -10.82 11.88
N ALA A 81 18.14 -11.51 11.10
CA ALA A 81 19.54 -11.12 10.93
C ALA A 81 19.66 -9.72 10.28
N ALA A 82 18.79 -9.42 9.32
CA ALA A 82 18.78 -8.15 8.60
C ALA A 82 18.00 -7.06 9.35
N THR A 83 16.83 -7.37 9.93
CA THR A 83 15.92 -6.38 10.51
C THR A 83 15.97 -6.32 12.06
N GLY A 84 16.39 -7.38 12.75
CA GLY A 84 16.18 -7.51 14.20
C GLY A 84 14.68 -7.69 14.52
N ASP A 85 14.22 -7.01 15.57
CA ASP A 85 12.78 -6.85 15.82
C ASP A 85 12.17 -5.94 14.76
N TYR A 86 11.18 -6.45 14.04
CA TYR A 86 10.69 -5.80 12.83
C TYR A 86 10.01 -4.44 13.10
N LEU A 87 9.24 -4.35 14.17
CA LEU A 87 8.58 -3.10 14.52
C LEU A 87 9.60 -2.03 14.95
N THR A 88 10.62 -2.43 15.72
CA THR A 88 11.73 -1.55 16.11
C THR A 88 12.50 -1.07 14.87
N TYR A 89 12.77 -1.95 13.91
CA TYR A 89 13.45 -1.60 12.66
C TYR A 89 12.71 -0.48 11.89
N ILE A 90 11.38 -0.60 11.73
CA ILE A 90 10.59 0.42 11.03
C ILE A 90 10.55 1.73 11.84
N ARG A 91 10.40 1.67 13.18
CA ARG A 91 10.43 2.84 14.06
C ARG A 91 11.77 3.57 14.01
N ASP A 92 12.87 2.83 14.09
CA ASP A 92 14.23 3.39 14.00
C ASP A 92 14.45 4.09 12.67
N TYR A 93 14.03 3.46 11.55
CA TYR A 93 14.07 4.10 10.25
C TYR A 93 13.25 5.40 10.24
N ALA A 94 12.00 5.36 10.66
CA ALA A 94 11.11 6.53 10.67
C ALA A 94 11.66 7.68 11.52
N GLN A 95 12.18 7.38 12.73
CA GLN A 95 12.73 8.37 13.65
C GLN A 95 14.05 8.97 13.18
N LYS A 96 14.96 8.13 12.68
CA LYS A 96 16.31 8.55 12.27
C LYS A 96 16.30 9.28 10.93
N THR A 97 15.53 8.79 9.96
CA THR A 97 15.54 9.36 8.60
C THR A 97 14.41 10.37 8.35
N LYS A 98 13.32 10.33 9.13
CA LYS A 98 12.11 11.15 8.93
C LYS A 98 11.65 11.15 7.46
N PRO A 99 11.37 9.97 6.88
CA PRO A 99 11.11 9.84 5.44
C PRO A 99 9.81 10.52 5.05
N SER A 100 9.67 10.90 3.79
CA SER A 100 8.40 11.43 3.27
C SER A 100 7.32 10.37 3.16
N TYR A 101 7.73 9.10 3.00
CA TYR A 101 6.85 7.93 2.91
C TYR A 101 7.44 6.76 3.68
N LEU A 102 6.57 5.92 4.26
CA LEU A 102 6.92 4.57 4.68
C LEU A 102 6.70 3.64 3.50
N LEU A 103 7.79 3.09 2.99
CA LEU A 103 7.83 2.28 1.78
C LEU A 103 8.47 0.93 2.09
N PHE A 104 7.87 -0.14 1.60
CA PHE A 104 8.43 -1.50 1.67
C PHE A 104 7.90 -2.35 0.52
N ASP A 105 8.58 -3.45 0.24
CA ASP A 105 8.18 -4.40 -0.75
C ASP A 105 7.92 -5.78 -0.12
N TYR A 106 6.69 -6.23 -0.24
CA TYR A 106 6.30 -7.59 0.09
C TYR A 106 5.71 -8.24 -1.17
N TYR A 107 6.36 -9.27 -1.67
CA TYR A 107 5.92 -9.97 -2.88
C TYR A 107 5.18 -11.26 -2.53
N PRO A 108 3.83 -11.24 -2.43
CA PRO A 108 3.06 -12.35 -1.89
C PRO A 108 2.91 -13.54 -2.85
N TYR A 109 3.26 -13.42 -4.14
CA TYR A 109 3.03 -14.43 -5.15
C TYR A 109 4.33 -15.13 -5.53
N GLY A 110 4.69 -16.17 -4.77
CA GLY A 110 5.81 -17.06 -5.07
C GLY A 110 5.40 -18.20 -6.01
N LYS A 111 6.39 -18.87 -6.65
CA LYS A 111 6.12 -20.07 -7.44
C LYS A 111 5.54 -21.23 -6.61
N GLY A 112 5.76 -21.22 -5.29
CA GLY A 112 5.18 -22.18 -4.33
C GLY A 112 3.79 -21.85 -3.81
N GLY A 113 3.22 -20.70 -4.16
CA GLY A 113 1.90 -20.28 -3.70
C GLY A 113 1.80 -18.82 -3.31
N GLU A 114 0.66 -18.45 -2.74
CA GLU A 114 0.32 -17.08 -2.31
C GLU A 114 0.49 -16.94 -0.79
N ASN A 115 1.02 -15.79 -0.33
CA ASN A 115 1.15 -15.46 1.09
C ASN A 115 0.60 -14.05 1.41
N LEU A 116 -0.67 -13.82 1.10
CA LEU A 116 -1.36 -12.56 1.44
C LEU A 116 -1.44 -12.33 2.96
N ASN A 117 -1.57 -13.39 3.75
CA ASN A 117 -1.60 -13.28 5.22
C ASN A 117 -0.27 -12.77 5.79
N GLY A 118 0.87 -13.17 5.21
CA GLY A 118 2.18 -12.61 5.58
C GLY A 118 2.28 -11.13 5.24
N MET A 119 1.84 -10.75 4.03
CA MET A 119 1.79 -9.35 3.60
C MET A 119 0.93 -8.49 4.53
N MET A 120 -0.23 -8.98 4.97
CA MET A 120 -1.08 -8.26 5.94
C MET A 120 -0.37 -8.04 7.29
N GLY A 121 0.49 -8.98 7.71
CA GLY A 121 1.32 -8.81 8.90
C GLY A 121 2.32 -7.66 8.74
N ASP A 122 3.07 -7.63 7.62
CA ASP A 122 4.01 -6.54 7.36
C ASP A 122 3.28 -5.19 7.24
N LEU A 123 2.15 -5.15 6.53
CA LEU A 123 1.29 -3.95 6.45
C LEU A 123 0.83 -3.47 7.83
N ALA A 124 0.52 -4.38 8.75
CA ALA A 124 0.14 -4.04 10.13
C ALA A 124 1.29 -3.38 10.89
N ALA A 125 2.53 -3.89 10.75
CA ALA A 125 3.71 -3.27 11.34
C ALA A 125 3.93 -1.85 10.81
N PHE A 126 3.83 -1.66 9.49
CA PHE A 126 3.93 -0.33 8.87
C PHE A 126 2.78 0.59 9.28
N ARG A 127 1.52 0.09 9.32
CA ARG A 127 0.36 0.87 9.78
C ARG A 127 0.53 1.34 11.21
N LYS A 128 1.06 0.48 12.10
CA LYS A 128 1.38 0.84 13.49
C LYS A 128 2.32 2.04 13.55
N VAL A 129 3.43 1.99 12.82
CA VAL A 129 4.42 3.09 12.80
C VAL A 129 3.85 4.33 12.09
N ALA A 130 3.07 4.17 11.04
CA ALA A 130 2.39 5.27 10.37
C ALA A 130 1.42 6.00 11.31
N ASN A 131 0.66 5.26 12.15
CA ASN A 131 -0.20 5.85 13.19
C ASN A 131 0.60 6.62 14.25
N GLU A 132 1.78 6.10 14.64
CA GLU A 132 2.65 6.72 15.64
C GLU A 132 3.35 7.99 15.12
N THR A 133 3.63 8.07 13.82
CA THR A 133 4.49 9.11 13.23
C THR A 133 3.75 10.09 12.32
N GLY A 134 2.55 9.74 11.85
CA GLY A 134 1.83 10.50 10.83
C GLY A 134 2.41 10.37 9.41
N ILE A 135 3.44 9.53 9.20
CA ILE A 135 4.08 9.35 7.88
C ILE A 135 3.20 8.45 7.02
N PRO A 136 2.81 8.85 5.80
CA PRO A 136 1.95 8.05 4.93
C PRO A 136 2.66 6.83 4.37
N MET A 137 1.89 5.77 4.10
CA MET A 137 2.37 4.50 3.54
C MET A 137 2.22 4.48 2.02
N PHE A 138 3.25 3.99 1.31
CA PHE A 138 3.29 3.82 -0.15
C PHE A 138 3.95 2.48 -0.51
N PRO A 139 3.33 1.32 -0.22
CA PRO A 139 3.94 0.01 -0.45
C PRO A 139 4.05 -0.34 -1.93
N TYR A 140 4.98 -1.25 -2.25
CA TYR A 140 5.04 -1.87 -3.56
C TYR A 140 3.95 -2.92 -3.76
N VAL A 141 3.44 -2.98 -4.97
CA VAL A 141 2.59 -4.05 -5.51
C VAL A 141 3.43 -4.91 -6.43
N GLN A 142 3.46 -6.21 -6.20
CA GLN A 142 4.15 -7.16 -7.07
C GLN A 142 3.47 -7.17 -8.45
N SER A 143 4.14 -6.64 -9.46
CA SER A 143 3.66 -6.68 -10.85
C SER A 143 4.50 -7.56 -11.76
N SER A 144 5.60 -8.11 -11.25
CA SER A 144 6.53 -8.95 -12.01
C SER A 144 6.64 -10.35 -11.41
N GLY A 145 6.89 -11.32 -12.27
CA GLY A 145 7.43 -12.62 -11.88
C GLY A 145 8.96 -12.66 -12.07
N SER A 146 9.61 -13.65 -11.49
CA SER A 146 11.06 -13.88 -11.63
C SER A 146 11.41 -15.37 -11.51
N ASN A 147 12.68 -15.67 -11.29
CA ASN A 147 13.14 -17.04 -11.02
C ASN A 147 12.43 -17.67 -9.81
N THR A 148 12.05 -16.88 -8.80
CA THR A 148 11.41 -17.32 -7.55
C THR A 148 9.96 -16.85 -7.42
N MET A 149 9.58 -15.76 -8.06
CA MET A 149 8.26 -15.17 -8.01
C MET A 149 7.39 -15.63 -9.17
N ALA A 150 6.11 -15.88 -8.92
CA ALA A 150 5.12 -16.05 -9.98
C ALA A 150 4.74 -14.71 -10.60
N GLU A 151 4.50 -14.67 -11.91
CA GLU A 151 3.93 -13.51 -12.58
C GLU A 151 2.46 -13.33 -12.14
N PRO A 152 2.09 -12.21 -11.52
CA PRO A 152 0.73 -12.04 -10.99
C PRO A 152 -0.32 -11.95 -12.10
N THR A 153 -1.46 -12.56 -11.85
CA THR A 153 -2.68 -12.34 -12.64
C THR A 153 -3.31 -10.99 -12.31
N GLU A 154 -4.26 -10.53 -13.11
CA GLU A 154 -4.99 -9.29 -12.82
C GLU A 154 -5.70 -9.33 -11.45
N ASN A 155 -6.35 -10.45 -11.11
CA ASN A 155 -7.03 -10.60 -9.81
C ASN A 155 -6.05 -10.57 -8.63
N GLN A 156 -4.83 -11.08 -8.81
CA GLN A 156 -3.76 -11.01 -7.82
C GLN A 156 -3.24 -9.58 -7.67
N LEU A 157 -3.06 -8.85 -8.77
CA LEU A 157 -2.72 -7.42 -8.73
C LEU A 157 -3.81 -6.61 -8.01
N LEU A 158 -5.09 -6.88 -8.30
CA LEU A 158 -6.22 -6.24 -7.62
C LEU A 158 -6.21 -6.53 -6.12
N ALA A 159 -6.11 -7.81 -5.72
CA ALA A 159 -6.07 -8.18 -4.30
C ALA A 159 -4.90 -7.50 -3.56
N ASN A 160 -3.69 -7.49 -4.16
CA ASN A 160 -2.53 -6.83 -3.58
C ASN A 160 -2.79 -5.33 -3.42
N ALA A 161 -3.26 -4.65 -4.46
CA ALA A 161 -3.54 -3.21 -4.40
C ALA A 161 -4.66 -2.88 -3.37
N HIS A 162 -5.78 -3.59 -3.41
CA HIS A 162 -6.91 -3.32 -2.52
C HIS A 162 -6.59 -3.62 -1.05
N ILE A 163 -5.82 -4.68 -0.75
CA ILE A 163 -5.35 -4.94 0.62
C ILE A 163 -4.47 -3.79 1.11
N ASN A 164 -3.51 -3.31 0.31
CA ASN A 164 -2.69 -2.15 0.66
C ASN A 164 -3.55 -0.91 0.97
N LEU A 165 -4.55 -0.63 0.14
CA LEU A 165 -5.45 0.52 0.35
C LEU A 165 -6.33 0.33 1.58
N ALA A 166 -6.83 -0.88 1.87
CA ALA A 166 -7.61 -1.15 3.08
C ALA A 166 -6.81 -0.90 4.37
N PHE A 167 -5.47 -1.09 4.34
CA PHE A 167 -4.57 -0.69 5.43
C PHE A 167 -4.28 0.82 5.46
N GLY A 168 -4.89 1.63 4.60
CA GLY A 168 -4.75 3.08 4.58
C GLY A 168 -3.53 3.60 3.85
N SER A 169 -2.98 2.84 2.90
CA SER A 169 -1.95 3.35 2.00
C SER A 169 -2.50 4.47 1.13
N LYS A 170 -1.75 5.56 0.96
CA LYS A 170 -2.14 6.73 0.18
C LYS A 170 -1.71 6.66 -1.29
N GLY A 171 -0.96 5.64 -1.63
CA GLY A 171 -0.54 5.33 -2.99
C GLY A 171 0.13 3.97 -3.03
N ILE A 172 0.39 3.49 -4.23
CA ILE A 172 1.07 2.23 -4.50
C ILE A 172 2.14 2.42 -5.56
N LEU A 173 3.20 1.65 -5.47
CA LEU A 173 4.25 1.55 -6.49
C LEU A 173 4.21 0.15 -7.10
N TYR A 174 4.69 0.01 -8.32
CA TYR A 174 4.76 -1.29 -8.97
C TYR A 174 6.21 -1.76 -9.12
N PHE A 175 6.47 -3.00 -8.75
CA PHE A 175 7.71 -3.67 -9.06
C PHE A 175 7.43 -4.73 -10.12
N LEU A 176 7.83 -4.58 -11.40
CA LEU A 176 8.91 -3.74 -11.90
C LEU A 176 8.52 -3.19 -13.28
N LEU A 177 8.90 -1.94 -13.63
CA LEU A 177 8.53 -1.33 -14.90
C LEU A 177 9.28 -1.92 -16.10
N CYS A 178 10.61 -1.78 -16.17
CA CYS A 178 11.40 -2.21 -17.32
C CYS A 178 12.88 -2.49 -16.99
N GLU A 179 13.22 -2.68 -15.73
CA GLU A 179 14.61 -2.82 -15.30
C GLU A 179 15.12 -4.25 -15.53
N HIS A 180 16.41 -4.38 -15.73
CA HIS A 180 17.10 -5.65 -15.93
C HIS A 180 18.22 -5.77 -14.89
N TYR A 181 18.18 -6.87 -14.12
CA TYR A 181 19.22 -7.20 -13.16
C TYR A 181 19.95 -8.48 -13.63
N GLU A 182 21.29 -8.44 -13.63
CA GLU A 182 22.08 -9.58 -14.03
C GLU A 182 21.76 -10.82 -13.18
N GLY A 183 21.52 -11.94 -13.82
CA GLY A 183 21.14 -13.20 -13.15
C GLY A 183 19.65 -13.32 -12.78
N TRP A 184 18.84 -12.31 -13.08
CA TRP A 184 17.38 -12.33 -12.81
C TRP A 184 16.58 -12.16 -14.09
N GLU A 185 15.62 -13.05 -14.30
CA GLU A 185 14.67 -12.98 -15.43
C GLU A 185 13.32 -12.44 -14.91
N TYR A 186 13.09 -11.14 -15.07
CA TYR A 186 11.84 -10.51 -14.68
C TYR A 186 10.85 -10.43 -15.84
N THR A 187 9.54 -10.65 -15.52
CA THR A 187 8.43 -10.34 -16.42
C THR A 187 7.98 -8.90 -16.20
N ASN A 188 8.65 -7.96 -16.84
CA ASN A 188 8.42 -6.54 -16.65
C ASN A 188 7.09 -6.03 -17.24
N ILE A 189 6.63 -4.86 -16.79
CA ILE A 189 5.50 -4.14 -17.39
C ILE A 189 5.85 -3.69 -18.82
N LEU A 190 7.06 -3.20 -19.05
CA LEU A 190 7.60 -2.86 -20.36
C LEU A 190 8.83 -3.70 -20.67
N LYS A 191 9.06 -3.99 -21.93
CA LYS A 191 10.34 -4.56 -22.42
C LYS A 191 11.42 -3.48 -22.47
N ALA A 192 12.68 -3.89 -22.55
CA ALA A 192 13.81 -2.97 -22.67
C ALA A 192 13.74 -2.07 -23.91
N ASP A 193 13.07 -2.49 -24.99
CA ASP A 193 12.80 -1.69 -26.20
C ASP A 193 11.58 -0.77 -26.07
N GLY A 194 10.98 -0.67 -24.87
CA GLY A 194 9.81 0.15 -24.58
C GLY A 194 8.46 -0.45 -24.98
N LYS A 195 8.44 -1.64 -25.60
CA LYS A 195 7.17 -2.28 -25.97
C LYS A 195 6.44 -2.80 -24.73
N THR A 196 5.12 -2.73 -24.80
CA THR A 196 4.24 -3.23 -23.75
C THR A 196 4.27 -4.76 -23.67
N THR A 197 4.09 -5.27 -22.44
CA THR A 197 3.91 -6.70 -22.17
C THR A 197 2.46 -6.99 -21.78
N ARG A 198 2.14 -8.26 -21.49
CA ARG A 198 0.87 -8.64 -20.89
C ARG A 198 0.65 -7.97 -19.54
N GLN A 199 1.72 -7.76 -18.75
CA GLN A 199 1.63 -7.08 -17.45
C GLN A 199 1.26 -5.61 -17.60
N TYR A 200 1.67 -4.93 -18.66
CA TYR A 200 1.22 -3.58 -18.95
C TYR A 200 -0.31 -3.49 -19.02
N THR A 201 -0.94 -4.39 -19.78
CA THR A 201 -2.41 -4.41 -19.92
C THR A 201 -3.11 -4.69 -18.58
N ARG A 202 -2.56 -5.61 -17.77
CA ARG A 202 -3.10 -5.93 -16.44
C ARG A 202 -2.98 -4.74 -15.49
N VAL A 203 -1.80 -4.12 -15.39
CA VAL A 203 -1.56 -2.95 -14.54
C VAL A 203 -2.42 -1.76 -15.00
N GLN A 204 -2.55 -1.53 -16.30
CA GLN A 204 -3.43 -0.51 -16.84
C GLN A 204 -4.90 -0.72 -16.44
N SER A 205 -5.40 -1.97 -16.52
CA SER A 205 -6.74 -2.34 -16.08
C SER A 205 -6.92 -2.09 -14.58
N VAL A 206 -5.98 -2.54 -13.76
CA VAL A 206 -6.01 -2.32 -12.32
C VAL A 206 -6.02 -0.83 -11.98
N ASN A 207 -5.13 -0.04 -12.58
CA ASN A 207 -5.08 1.40 -12.34
C ASN A 207 -6.38 2.10 -12.70
N LYS A 208 -6.99 1.74 -13.85
CA LYS A 208 -8.30 2.31 -14.25
C LYS A 208 -9.37 2.01 -13.19
N LYS A 209 -9.42 0.79 -12.66
CA LYS A 209 -10.37 0.39 -11.61
C LYS A 209 -10.15 1.15 -10.31
N LEU A 210 -8.89 1.31 -9.87
CA LEU A 210 -8.56 2.07 -8.66
C LEU A 210 -8.91 3.55 -8.79
N GLN A 211 -8.77 4.14 -9.98
CA GLN A 211 -9.12 5.53 -10.24
C GLN A 211 -10.60 5.85 -10.01
N GLY A 212 -11.50 4.86 -10.16
CA GLY A 212 -12.92 5.04 -9.85
C GLY A 212 -13.21 5.48 -8.42
N MET A 213 -12.38 5.06 -7.47
CA MET A 213 -12.55 5.37 -6.03
C MET A 213 -11.63 6.47 -5.52
N GLN A 214 -10.56 6.84 -6.25
CA GLN A 214 -9.50 7.70 -5.70
C GLN A 214 -9.98 9.06 -5.22
N GLY A 215 -10.96 9.66 -5.92
CA GLY A 215 -11.47 10.99 -5.64
C GLY A 215 -12.14 11.10 -4.27
N VAL A 216 -12.75 10.01 -3.80
CA VAL A 216 -13.38 9.94 -2.48
C VAL A 216 -12.42 9.36 -1.44
N PHE A 217 -11.74 8.26 -1.75
CA PHE A 217 -10.90 7.50 -0.81
C PHE A 217 -9.77 8.33 -0.19
N LEU A 218 -9.10 9.18 -0.96
CA LEU A 218 -7.91 9.89 -0.50
C LEU A 218 -8.17 10.88 0.65
N SER A 219 -9.41 11.32 0.84
CA SER A 219 -9.81 12.21 1.95
C SER A 219 -10.04 11.49 3.29
N TYR A 220 -9.99 10.14 3.32
CA TYR A 220 -10.26 9.34 4.50
C TYR A 220 -8.98 8.76 5.11
N GLU A 221 -8.91 8.73 6.45
CA GLU A 221 -7.81 8.14 7.22
C GLU A 221 -8.23 6.81 7.85
N ASN A 222 -7.35 5.82 7.78
CA ASN A 222 -7.58 4.50 8.37
C ASN A 222 -7.63 4.58 9.90
N GLN A 223 -8.66 3.98 10.50
CA GLN A 223 -8.89 3.90 11.95
C GLN A 223 -8.55 2.51 12.51
N GLY A 224 -8.38 1.51 11.65
CA GLY A 224 -8.14 0.12 11.98
C GLY A 224 -8.77 -0.81 10.95
N MET A 225 -8.71 -2.10 11.19
CA MET A 225 -9.23 -3.14 10.32
C MET A 225 -10.18 -4.07 11.06
N MET A 226 -11.13 -4.66 10.35
CA MET A 226 -11.90 -5.83 10.79
C MET A 226 -11.59 -6.99 9.83
N VAL A 227 -11.49 -8.21 10.37
CA VAL A 227 -11.16 -9.42 9.59
C VAL A 227 -12.14 -10.50 9.90
N PHE A 228 -12.82 -11.02 8.88
CA PHE A 228 -13.81 -12.09 9.01
C PHE A 228 -13.45 -13.27 8.12
N GLY A 229 -13.59 -14.50 8.66
CA GLY A 229 -13.33 -15.73 7.92
C GLY A 229 -11.85 -15.98 7.59
N ASN A 230 -10.90 -15.30 8.25
CA ASN A 230 -9.45 -15.49 8.08
C ASN A 230 -8.68 -15.26 9.38
N ASP A 231 -8.72 -16.23 10.29
CA ASP A 231 -8.05 -16.15 11.61
C ASP A 231 -6.53 -15.98 11.50
N LYS A 232 -5.91 -16.51 10.44
CA LYS A 232 -4.48 -16.37 10.22
C LYS A 232 -4.11 -14.93 9.88
N ALA A 233 -4.90 -14.25 9.06
CA ALA A 233 -4.71 -12.82 8.79
C ALA A 233 -4.90 -12.00 10.07
N LYS A 234 -5.98 -12.25 10.82
CA LYS A 234 -6.27 -11.60 12.12
C LYS A 234 -5.08 -11.74 13.07
N ALA A 235 -4.57 -12.96 13.26
CA ALA A 235 -3.42 -13.23 14.13
C ALA A 235 -2.12 -12.52 13.68
N ASN A 236 -1.88 -12.44 12.37
CA ASN A 236 -0.70 -11.73 11.85
C ASN A 236 -0.79 -10.21 12.06
N ILE A 237 -2.00 -9.65 12.00
CA ILE A 237 -2.23 -8.21 12.24
C ILE A 237 -2.09 -7.89 13.73
N THR A 238 -2.76 -8.64 14.60
CA THR A 238 -2.73 -8.42 16.07
C THR A 238 -1.35 -8.61 16.66
N LYS A 239 -0.46 -9.35 16.02
CA LYS A 239 0.95 -9.46 16.42
C LYS A 239 1.62 -8.09 16.61
N TYR A 240 1.20 -7.06 15.88
CA TYR A 240 1.78 -5.71 15.91
C TYR A 240 0.96 -4.70 16.73
N GLY A 241 -0.21 -5.10 17.22
CA GLY A 241 -1.07 -4.32 18.09
C GLY A 241 -2.52 -4.75 18.00
N ASP A 242 -3.12 -5.06 19.15
CA ASP A 242 -4.54 -5.46 19.21
C ASP A 242 -5.46 -4.33 18.74
N GLU A 243 -5.06 -3.08 18.96
CA GLU A 243 -5.79 -1.88 18.53
C GLU A 243 -5.90 -1.72 17.00
N LEU A 244 -5.09 -2.45 16.23
CA LEU A 244 -5.20 -2.45 14.76
C LEU A 244 -6.40 -3.26 14.27
N VAL A 245 -6.95 -4.17 15.09
CA VAL A 245 -8.12 -4.99 14.75
C VAL A 245 -9.29 -4.56 15.61
N LEU A 246 -10.31 -3.98 14.98
CA LEU A 246 -11.50 -3.49 15.65
C LEU A 246 -12.54 -4.61 15.77
N GLU A 247 -13.23 -4.67 16.91
CA GLU A 247 -14.35 -5.57 17.19
C GLU A 247 -15.66 -5.08 16.55
N SER A 248 -15.81 -3.75 16.42
CA SER A 248 -16.92 -3.08 15.76
C SER A 248 -16.47 -1.71 15.25
N TYR A 249 -17.14 -1.20 14.22
CA TYR A 249 -16.90 0.14 13.69
C TYR A 249 -18.14 0.69 12.98
N ALA A 250 -18.54 1.94 13.28
CA ALA A 250 -19.67 2.60 12.63
C ALA A 250 -20.95 1.75 12.61
N GLY A 251 -21.26 1.08 13.73
CA GLY A 251 -22.40 0.18 13.84
C GLY A 251 -22.21 -1.21 13.22
N LEU A 252 -21.18 -1.43 12.39
CA LEU A 252 -20.86 -2.77 11.84
C LEU A 252 -20.39 -3.71 12.95
N LYS A 253 -21.11 -4.84 13.11
CA LYS A 253 -20.84 -5.88 14.14
C LYS A 253 -20.32 -7.17 13.56
N ASP A 254 -20.78 -7.53 12.35
CA ASP A 254 -20.46 -8.83 11.74
C ASP A 254 -20.41 -8.72 10.23
N ALA A 255 -19.64 -9.61 9.61
CA ALA A 255 -19.59 -9.80 8.18
C ALA A 255 -19.53 -11.28 7.82
N ALA A 256 -20.59 -11.79 7.21
CA ALA A 256 -20.65 -13.15 6.71
C ALA A 256 -20.10 -13.24 5.28
N VAL A 257 -19.19 -14.18 5.06
CA VAL A 257 -18.55 -14.45 3.77
C VAL A 257 -19.08 -15.75 3.20
N SER A 258 -19.68 -15.71 2.01
CA SER A 258 -20.33 -16.89 1.41
C SER A 258 -19.34 -18.01 1.06
N LYS A 259 -18.11 -17.66 0.68
CA LYS A 259 -17.00 -18.59 0.33
C LYS A 259 -15.68 -17.84 0.16
N GLY A 260 -14.57 -18.58 0.19
CA GLY A 260 -13.24 -18.02 -0.11
C GLY A 260 -12.36 -17.87 1.13
N ASN A 261 -11.37 -16.98 1.06
CA ASN A 261 -10.31 -16.83 2.06
C ASN A 261 -10.61 -15.67 3.06
N GLY A 262 -11.88 -15.38 3.29
CA GLY A 262 -12.31 -14.31 4.18
C GLY A 262 -12.35 -12.93 3.51
N VAL A 263 -12.76 -11.95 4.30
CA VAL A 263 -12.83 -10.54 3.92
C VAL A 263 -12.00 -9.69 4.89
N LEU A 264 -11.29 -8.72 4.33
CA LEU A 264 -10.64 -7.65 5.07
C LEU A 264 -11.48 -6.38 4.92
N ILE A 265 -11.77 -5.70 6.02
CA ILE A 265 -12.49 -4.44 6.03
C ILE A 265 -11.59 -3.39 6.67
N GLY A 266 -11.10 -2.43 5.88
CA GLY A 266 -10.46 -1.22 6.39
C GLY A 266 -11.54 -0.26 6.91
N CYS A 267 -11.37 0.25 8.11
CA CYS A 267 -12.26 1.22 8.74
C CYS A 267 -11.69 2.63 8.59
N PHE A 268 -12.49 3.57 8.10
CA PHE A 268 -11.99 4.89 7.69
C PHE A 268 -12.87 6.02 8.21
N ARG A 269 -12.25 7.18 8.47
CA ARG A 269 -12.95 8.42 8.82
C ARG A 269 -12.29 9.60 8.13
N ASN A 270 -13.07 10.54 7.60
CA ASN A 270 -12.57 11.79 7.06
C ASN A 270 -12.51 12.90 8.12
N GLN A 271 -11.99 14.07 7.75
CA GLN A 271 -11.87 15.22 8.66
C GLN A 271 -13.22 15.75 9.18
N ASP A 272 -14.30 15.54 8.42
CA ASP A 272 -15.67 15.94 8.82
C ASP A 272 -16.33 14.90 9.73
N GLY A 273 -15.61 13.83 10.10
CA GLY A 273 -16.08 12.75 10.94
C GLY A 273 -17.00 11.75 10.21
N GLN A 274 -17.09 11.81 8.87
CA GLN A 274 -17.83 10.83 8.09
C GLN A 274 -17.06 9.51 8.05
N GLU A 275 -17.76 8.42 8.26
CA GLU A 275 -17.20 7.07 8.36
C GLU A 275 -17.33 6.32 7.04
N ALA A 276 -16.40 5.41 6.79
CA ALA A 276 -16.40 4.58 5.59
C ALA A 276 -15.75 3.23 5.85
N LEU A 277 -16.09 2.25 5.01
CA LEU A 277 -15.58 0.89 5.05
C LEU A 277 -14.94 0.53 3.70
N TYR A 278 -13.71 0.04 3.71
CA TYR A 278 -13.05 -0.52 2.52
C TYR A 278 -13.14 -2.04 2.56
N VAL A 279 -14.07 -2.63 1.83
CA VAL A 279 -14.37 -4.06 1.89
C VAL A 279 -13.63 -4.80 0.78
N VAL A 280 -12.76 -5.77 1.13
CA VAL A 280 -11.87 -6.48 0.18
C VAL A 280 -12.10 -7.97 0.22
N ASN A 281 -12.43 -8.58 -0.93
CA ASN A 281 -12.36 -10.03 -1.11
C ASN A 281 -10.89 -10.48 -1.17
N CYS A 282 -10.41 -11.17 -0.14
CA CYS A 282 -9.03 -11.66 -0.07
C CYS A 282 -8.77 -12.93 -0.90
N ASP A 283 -9.76 -13.44 -1.64
CA ASP A 283 -9.60 -14.61 -2.50
C ASP A 283 -9.34 -14.20 -3.95
N THR A 284 -8.16 -14.56 -4.48
CA THR A 284 -7.76 -14.25 -5.87
C THR A 284 -8.35 -15.22 -6.90
N LYS A 285 -9.04 -16.29 -6.44
CA LYS A 285 -9.53 -17.40 -7.27
C LYS A 285 -11.05 -17.53 -7.29
N ARG A 286 -11.75 -16.95 -6.30
CA ARG A 286 -13.20 -17.10 -6.13
C ARG A 286 -13.87 -15.75 -5.93
N ASN A 287 -14.99 -15.55 -6.63
CA ASN A 287 -15.93 -14.51 -6.28
C ASN A 287 -16.60 -14.85 -4.97
N THR A 288 -17.02 -13.86 -4.20
CA THR A 288 -17.74 -14.06 -2.95
C THR A 288 -18.91 -13.09 -2.85
N SER A 289 -19.80 -13.34 -1.89
CA SER A 289 -20.77 -12.37 -1.42
C SER A 289 -20.47 -12.09 0.04
N VAL A 290 -20.34 -10.84 0.41
CA VAL A 290 -20.11 -10.37 1.77
C VAL A 290 -21.40 -9.72 2.26
N THR A 291 -21.97 -10.26 3.35
CA THR A 291 -23.13 -9.68 4.02
C THR A 291 -22.67 -8.97 5.28
N LEU A 292 -22.75 -7.65 5.28
CA LEU A 292 -22.43 -6.78 6.41
C LEU A 292 -23.66 -6.64 7.29
N THR A 293 -23.52 -6.82 8.61
CA THR A 293 -24.62 -6.67 9.59
C THR A 293 -24.29 -5.53 10.55
N PHE A 294 -25.16 -4.53 10.58
CA PHE A 294 -25.07 -3.36 11.43
C PHE A 294 -26.04 -3.47 12.63
N ASP A 295 -25.83 -2.68 13.66
CA ASP A 295 -26.72 -2.62 14.85
C ASP A 295 -27.90 -1.67 14.66
N HIS A 296 -27.92 -0.94 13.56
CA HIS A 296 -29.02 -0.06 13.13
C HIS A 296 -29.05 -0.01 11.60
N ALA A 297 -30.12 0.50 11.03
CA ALA A 297 -30.18 0.74 9.59
C ALA A 297 -29.20 1.86 9.21
N VAL A 298 -28.42 1.63 8.15
CA VAL A 298 -27.47 2.60 7.61
C VAL A 298 -27.82 2.93 6.17
N GLU A 299 -27.50 4.14 5.75
CA GLU A 299 -27.43 4.52 4.32
C GLU A 299 -25.97 4.58 3.90
N ALA A 300 -25.62 3.99 2.77
CA ALA A 300 -24.24 3.90 2.30
C ALA A 300 -24.13 4.16 0.80
N ALA A 301 -23.19 5.01 0.40
CA ALA A 301 -22.79 5.20 -1.00
C ALA A 301 -21.69 4.19 -1.34
N LEU A 302 -21.95 3.31 -2.29
CA LEU A 302 -21.02 2.30 -2.78
C LEU A 302 -20.17 2.89 -3.91
N TRP A 303 -18.87 2.97 -3.69
CA TRP A 303 -17.87 3.37 -4.66
C TRP A 303 -17.04 2.18 -5.11
N GLY A 304 -16.97 1.98 -6.41
CA GLY A 304 -16.22 0.89 -7.02
C GLY A 304 -15.45 1.34 -8.26
N TYR A 305 -15.36 0.48 -9.25
CA TYR A 305 -14.51 0.69 -10.43
C TYR A 305 -14.98 1.80 -11.36
N GLU A 306 -16.29 2.04 -11.43
CA GLU A 306 -16.90 3.06 -12.28
C GLU A 306 -17.25 4.36 -11.50
N GLY A 307 -16.72 4.52 -10.28
CA GLY A 307 -17.07 5.63 -9.39
C GLY A 307 -18.20 5.27 -8.43
N LEU A 308 -19.18 6.17 -8.23
CA LEU A 308 -20.37 5.86 -7.46
C LEU A 308 -21.23 4.84 -8.24
N GLU A 309 -21.36 3.63 -7.68
CA GLU A 309 -22.04 2.51 -8.33
C GLU A 309 -23.47 2.31 -7.80
N ASP A 310 -23.72 2.56 -6.50
CA ASP A 310 -25.03 2.33 -5.89
C ASP A 310 -25.22 3.15 -4.60
N LEU A 311 -26.48 3.24 -4.16
CA LEU A 311 -26.90 3.73 -2.85
C LEU A 311 -27.63 2.59 -2.14
N LEU A 312 -27.08 2.15 -1.02
CA LEU A 312 -27.54 1.01 -0.25
C LEU A 312 -28.17 1.47 1.07
N GLU A 313 -29.21 0.76 1.53
CA GLU A 313 -29.91 1.07 2.78
C GLU A 313 -30.29 -0.23 3.53
N GLY A 314 -30.19 -0.23 4.85
CA GLY A 314 -30.67 -1.30 5.72
C GLY A 314 -29.72 -1.63 6.86
N GLU A 315 -30.20 -2.52 7.76
CA GLU A 315 -29.37 -3.11 8.82
C GLU A 315 -28.42 -4.20 8.28
N THR A 316 -28.69 -4.65 7.06
CA THR A 316 -27.91 -5.71 6.39
C THR A 316 -27.65 -5.30 4.94
N LEU A 317 -26.38 -5.18 4.57
CA LEU A 317 -25.95 -4.88 3.21
C LEU A 317 -25.21 -6.07 2.60
N THR A 318 -25.62 -6.52 1.42
CA THR A 318 -24.98 -7.65 0.73
C THR A 318 -24.25 -7.16 -0.52
N LEU A 319 -22.93 -7.41 -0.55
CA LEU A 319 -22.01 -6.97 -1.58
C LEU A 319 -21.48 -8.17 -2.39
N PRO A 320 -21.84 -8.32 -3.66
CA PRO A 320 -21.16 -9.25 -4.54
C PRO A 320 -19.76 -8.70 -4.87
N LEU A 321 -18.72 -9.48 -4.62
CA LEU A 321 -17.34 -9.11 -4.88
C LEU A 321 -16.66 -10.13 -5.79
N ASP A 322 -16.05 -9.66 -6.85
CA ASP A 322 -15.20 -10.46 -7.70
C ASP A 322 -13.88 -10.84 -7.01
N ARG A 323 -13.09 -11.68 -7.64
CA ARG A 323 -11.79 -12.15 -7.17
C ARG A 323 -10.84 -11.00 -6.92
N GLY A 324 -10.39 -10.82 -5.68
CA GLY A 324 -9.48 -9.76 -5.30
C GLY A 324 -10.06 -8.35 -5.37
N GLN A 325 -11.37 -8.21 -5.60
CA GLN A 325 -12.03 -6.91 -5.67
C GLN A 325 -12.12 -6.25 -4.29
N GLY A 326 -11.94 -4.93 -4.29
CA GLY A 326 -12.27 -4.06 -3.18
C GLY A 326 -13.28 -2.99 -3.60
N VAL A 327 -14.14 -2.60 -2.66
CA VAL A 327 -15.11 -1.52 -2.81
C VAL A 327 -15.05 -0.60 -1.59
N PHE A 328 -15.44 0.66 -1.78
CA PHE A 328 -15.42 1.64 -0.72
C PHE A 328 -16.85 2.13 -0.42
N LEU A 329 -17.35 1.84 0.80
CA LEU A 329 -18.65 2.28 1.27
C LEU A 329 -18.49 3.52 2.14
N VAL A 330 -19.09 4.61 1.72
CA VAL A 330 -19.18 5.84 2.51
C VAL A 330 -20.53 5.83 3.23
N LEU A 331 -20.50 5.73 4.56
CA LEU A 331 -21.70 5.73 5.38
C LEU A 331 -22.26 7.16 5.48
N GLN A 332 -23.56 7.33 5.21
CA GLN A 332 -24.19 8.63 5.37
C GLN A 332 -24.33 8.94 6.86
N LYS A 333 -24.19 10.22 7.21
CA LYS A 333 -24.48 10.64 8.58
C LYS A 333 -25.98 10.54 8.80
N ASP A 334 -26.39 9.96 9.92
CA ASP A 334 -27.79 10.04 10.33
C ASP A 334 -28.25 11.50 10.30
N ALA A 335 -29.35 11.78 9.59
CA ALA A 335 -29.90 13.12 9.45
C ALA A 335 -30.55 13.64 10.77
N GLY A 336 -30.18 13.04 11.93
CA GLY A 336 -30.83 13.26 13.21
C GLY A 336 -29.92 13.17 14.43
N ASN A 337 -28.79 13.93 14.46
CA ASN A 337 -28.21 14.36 15.75
C ASN A 337 -27.47 15.67 15.59
#